data_be94b511f8e7c0bf10e3c3f45146a814
#
_entry.id   be94b511f8e7c0bf10e3c3f45146a814
#
_cell.length_a   1.000
_cell.length_b   1.000
_cell.length_c   1.000
_cell.angle_alpha   90.00
_cell.angle_beta   90.00
_cell.angle_gamma   90.00
#
_symmetry.space_group_name_H-M   'P 1'
#
loop_
_entity.id
_entity.type
_entity.pdbx_description
1 polymer ?
#
loop_
_entity_poly.entity_id
_entity_poly.type
_entity_poly.pdbx_seq_one_letter_code
_entity_poly.pdbx_strand_id
1 'polypeptide(L)'
;MDRVLADRGIAVCVFDTDITRNNPTERAKFEALCQKYKDRKDVIICDSMPSIEFWFLLHYLNTNRYFATANDVIDVLHKYIPDFSKQEKFLSKEKWVADLLADHRLETAIQRAQAFGTEGESYSNLPKAFEVIEDK
;
A
#
# COMPACT_ATOMS: atom_id res chain seq x y z
N MET A 1 9.54 -1.97 -15.08
CA MET A 1 10.50 -1.47 -14.08
C MET A 1 11.87 -1.12 -14.68
N ASP A 2 12.47 -2.05 -15.40
CA ASP A 2 13.80 -1.81 -15.99
C ASP A 2 13.82 -0.60 -16.93
N ARG A 3 12.74 -0.38 -17.67
CA ARG A 3 12.62 0.78 -18.55
C ARG A 3 12.68 2.11 -17.78
N VAL A 4 12.02 2.16 -16.62
CA VAL A 4 12.04 3.37 -15.78
C VAL A 4 13.46 3.62 -15.27
N LEU A 5 14.17 2.56 -14.88
CA LEU A 5 15.54 2.66 -14.39
C LEU A 5 16.50 3.11 -15.49
N ALA A 6 16.29 2.61 -16.72
CA ALA A 6 17.10 3.03 -17.87
C ALA A 6 16.97 4.52 -18.14
N ASP A 7 15.79 5.10 -17.86
CA ASP A 7 15.53 6.53 -18.02
C ASP A 7 15.94 7.34 -16.77
N ARG A 8 16.65 6.70 -15.82
CA ARG A 8 17.11 7.31 -14.56
C ARG A 8 15.99 7.81 -13.65
N GLY A 9 14.80 7.23 -13.79
CA GLY A 9 13.67 7.49 -12.90
C GLY A 9 13.79 6.67 -11.63
N ILE A 10 12.83 6.92 -10.71
CA ILE A 10 12.66 6.11 -9.51
C ILE A 10 11.44 5.22 -9.73
N ALA A 11 11.62 3.92 -9.57
CA ALA A 11 10.52 2.96 -9.70
C ALA A 11 9.88 2.72 -8.33
N VAL A 12 8.59 3.01 -8.20
CA VAL A 12 7.81 2.70 -7.01
C VAL A 12 6.89 1.54 -7.37
N CYS A 13 7.06 0.42 -6.68
CA CYS A 13 6.31 -0.79 -6.94
C CYS A 13 5.38 -1.06 -5.77
N VAL A 14 4.08 -1.15 -6.04
CA VAL A 14 3.05 -1.37 -5.03
C VAL A 14 2.54 -2.80 -5.15
N PHE A 15 2.55 -3.54 -4.04
CA PHE A 15 2.16 -4.94 -4.01
C PHE A 15 1.12 -5.22 -2.93
N ASP A 16 0.13 -6.05 -3.30
CA ASP A 16 -0.80 -6.67 -2.35
C ASP A 16 -0.20 -8.01 -1.95
N THR A 17 -0.02 -8.25 -0.66
CA THR A 17 0.68 -9.44 -0.18
C THR A 17 -0.23 -10.56 0.33
N ASP A 18 -1.55 -10.42 0.20
CA ASP A 18 -2.49 -11.49 0.56
C ASP A 18 -2.24 -12.74 -0.28
N ILE A 19 -1.88 -12.57 -1.56
CA ILE A 19 -1.55 -13.70 -2.44
C ILE A 19 -0.33 -14.44 -1.91
N THR A 20 0.72 -13.70 -1.49
CA THR A 20 1.95 -14.32 -0.99
C THR A 20 1.73 -15.04 0.34
N ARG A 21 0.74 -14.61 1.13
CA ARG A 21 0.43 -15.27 2.41
C ARG A 21 -0.04 -16.71 2.19
N ASN A 22 -0.77 -16.95 1.09
CA ASN A 22 -1.44 -18.23 0.84
C ASN A 22 -0.85 -19.02 -0.33
N ASN A 23 0.14 -18.46 -1.05
CA ASN A 23 0.70 -19.08 -2.26
C ASN A 23 2.22 -19.05 -2.20
N PRO A 24 2.87 -20.21 -1.89
CA PRO A 24 4.33 -20.26 -1.77
C PRO A 24 5.07 -19.86 -3.05
N THR A 25 4.51 -20.16 -4.23
CA THR A 25 5.12 -19.79 -5.52
C THR A 25 5.16 -18.27 -5.69
N GLU A 26 4.06 -17.60 -5.40
CA GLU A 26 4.00 -16.14 -5.48
C GLU A 26 4.88 -15.48 -4.41
N ARG A 27 4.94 -16.08 -3.22
CA ARG A 27 5.85 -15.61 -2.17
C ARG A 27 7.30 -15.65 -2.62
N ALA A 28 7.70 -16.77 -3.25
CA ALA A 28 9.07 -16.92 -3.73
C ALA A 28 9.39 -15.88 -4.81
N LYS A 29 8.46 -15.58 -5.70
CA LYS A 29 8.64 -14.54 -6.73
C LYS A 29 8.81 -13.17 -6.09
N PHE A 30 8.00 -12.85 -5.09
CA PHE A 30 8.07 -11.57 -4.39
C PHE A 30 9.39 -11.43 -3.64
N GLU A 31 9.81 -12.47 -2.92
CA GLU A 31 11.07 -12.46 -2.20
C GLU A 31 12.26 -12.31 -3.14
N ALA A 32 12.22 -12.98 -4.30
CA ALA A 32 13.26 -12.85 -5.32
C ALA A 32 13.34 -11.42 -5.86
N LEU A 33 12.18 -10.78 -6.07
CA LEU A 33 12.12 -9.39 -6.52
C LEU A 33 12.74 -8.46 -5.49
N CYS A 34 12.38 -8.63 -4.21
CA CYS A 34 12.94 -7.83 -3.12
C CYS A 34 14.45 -8.01 -3.01
N GLN A 35 14.93 -9.24 -3.16
CA GLN A 35 16.35 -9.54 -3.10
C GLN A 35 17.11 -8.92 -4.28
N LYS A 36 16.50 -8.95 -5.46
CA LYS A 36 17.12 -8.39 -6.68
C LYS A 36 17.37 -6.89 -6.55
N TYR A 37 16.45 -6.18 -5.91
CA TYR A 37 16.50 -4.71 -5.85
C TYR A 37 16.82 -4.14 -4.47
N LYS A 38 17.19 -4.98 -3.50
CA LYS A 38 17.35 -4.55 -2.10
C LYS A 38 18.38 -3.43 -1.91
N ASP A 39 19.41 -3.41 -2.75
CA ASP A 39 20.49 -2.41 -2.66
C ASP A 39 20.32 -1.25 -3.65
N ARG A 40 19.22 -1.24 -4.39
CA ARG A 40 18.92 -0.19 -5.37
C ARG A 40 18.13 0.92 -4.70
N LYS A 41 18.69 2.13 -4.67
CA LYS A 41 18.02 3.30 -4.11
C LYS A 41 16.96 3.88 -5.04
N ASP A 42 17.00 3.51 -6.32
CA ASP A 42 16.05 3.96 -7.34
C ASP A 42 14.86 3.01 -7.51
N VAL A 43 14.78 1.96 -6.67
CA VAL A 43 13.63 1.03 -6.64
C VAL A 43 13.07 1.01 -5.23
N ILE A 44 11.78 1.33 -5.10
CA ILE A 44 11.09 1.34 -3.81
C ILE A 44 9.95 0.35 -3.88
N ILE A 45 9.96 -0.62 -2.97
CA ILE A 45 8.92 -1.64 -2.90
C ILE A 45 7.99 -1.29 -1.75
N CYS A 46 6.74 -1.03 -2.07
CA CYS A 46 5.70 -0.64 -1.13
C CYS A 46 4.65 -1.74 -1.07
N ASP A 47 4.81 -2.65 -0.11
CA ASP A 47 3.88 -3.75 0.06
C ASP A 47 2.87 -3.44 1.16
N SER A 48 1.68 -3.99 1.03
CA SER A 48 0.62 -3.88 2.04
C SER A 48 -0.01 -5.24 2.27
N MET A 49 -0.26 -5.57 3.53
CA MET A 49 -0.86 -6.84 3.93
C MET A 49 -2.21 -6.55 4.59
N PRO A 50 -3.32 -7.06 4.09
CA PRO A 50 -3.40 -7.98 2.93
C PRO A 50 -3.30 -7.29 1.58
N SER A 51 -3.63 -6.00 1.48
CA SER A 51 -3.70 -5.29 0.21
C SER A 51 -3.60 -3.78 0.40
N ILE A 52 -3.55 -3.03 -0.70
CA ILE A 52 -3.47 -1.57 -0.67
C ILE A 52 -4.70 -0.94 0.00
N GLU A 53 -5.84 -1.61 0.01
CA GLU A 53 -7.02 -1.07 0.68
C GLU A 53 -6.79 -0.90 2.18
N PHE A 54 -5.88 -1.68 2.78
CA PHE A 54 -5.48 -1.47 4.17
C PHE A 54 -4.83 -0.09 4.35
N TRP A 55 -4.03 0.34 3.39
CA TRP A 55 -3.45 1.69 3.39
C TRP A 55 -4.54 2.75 3.36
N PHE A 56 -5.56 2.58 2.52
CA PHE A 56 -6.69 3.51 2.48
C PHE A 56 -7.43 3.54 3.81
N LEU A 57 -7.60 2.38 4.45
CA LEU A 57 -8.29 2.28 5.74
C LEU A 57 -7.55 3.06 6.84
N LEU A 58 -6.22 3.08 6.81
CA LEU A 58 -5.43 3.81 7.80
C LEU A 58 -5.68 5.31 7.78
N HIS A 59 -6.23 5.85 6.69
CA HIS A 59 -6.63 7.26 6.62
C HIS A 59 -7.82 7.56 7.54
N TYR A 60 -8.59 6.55 7.91
CA TYR A 60 -9.81 6.72 8.69
C TYR A 60 -9.78 6.01 10.04
N LEU A 61 -9.02 4.94 10.17
CA LEU A 61 -9.08 4.07 11.35
C LEU A 61 -7.66 3.68 11.78
N ASN A 62 -7.41 3.78 13.09
CA ASN A 62 -6.15 3.36 13.67
C ASN A 62 -6.25 1.89 14.07
N THR A 63 -5.84 0.99 13.18
CA THR A 63 -5.93 -0.46 13.40
C THR A 63 -4.84 -1.21 12.66
N ASN A 64 -4.36 -2.30 13.27
CA ASN A 64 -3.48 -3.27 12.62
C ASN A 64 -3.99 -4.70 12.82
N ARG A 65 -5.31 -4.84 13.10
CA ARG A 65 -5.87 -6.17 13.32
C ARG A 65 -5.72 -7.05 12.09
N TYR A 66 -5.81 -8.36 12.30
CA TYR A 66 -5.70 -9.32 11.22
C TYR A 66 -6.86 -9.19 10.23
N PHE A 67 -6.53 -9.14 8.95
CA PHE A 67 -7.47 -9.24 7.84
C PHE A 67 -7.01 -10.38 6.94
N ALA A 68 -7.85 -11.36 6.74
CA ALA A 68 -7.49 -12.53 5.93
C ALA A 68 -7.35 -12.16 4.44
N THR A 69 -8.20 -11.28 3.94
CA THR A 69 -8.25 -10.91 2.52
C THR A 69 -8.48 -9.42 2.34
N ALA A 70 -8.28 -8.95 1.09
CA ALA A 70 -8.62 -7.59 0.71
C ALA A 70 -10.10 -7.29 0.93
N ASN A 71 -10.98 -8.26 0.67
CA ASN A 71 -12.41 -8.07 0.83
C ASN A 71 -12.79 -7.77 2.28
N ASP A 72 -12.09 -8.39 3.25
CA ASP A 72 -12.34 -8.11 4.66
C ASP A 72 -11.99 -6.66 5.01
N VAL A 73 -10.94 -6.12 4.41
CA VAL A 73 -10.56 -4.72 4.57
C VAL A 73 -11.60 -3.81 3.94
N ILE A 74 -12.05 -4.15 2.73
CA ILE A 74 -13.03 -3.36 2.00
C ILE A 74 -14.36 -3.29 2.77
N ASP A 75 -14.76 -4.38 3.41
CA ASP A 75 -15.98 -4.39 4.23
C ASP A 75 -15.93 -3.34 5.35
N VAL A 76 -14.77 -3.19 5.99
CA VAL A 76 -14.58 -2.15 7.02
C VAL A 76 -14.50 -0.78 6.37
N LEU A 77 -13.80 -0.68 5.24
CA LEU A 77 -13.63 0.58 4.51
C LEU A 77 -14.98 1.17 4.07
N HIS A 78 -15.97 0.34 3.79
CA HIS A 78 -17.32 0.78 3.43
C HIS A 78 -18.01 1.61 4.52
N LYS A 79 -17.54 1.54 5.76
CA LYS A 79 -18.05 2.40 6.84
C LYS A 79 -17.64 3.87 6.63
N TYR A 80 -16.57 4.11 5.91
CA TYR A 80 -15.99 5.44 5.68
C TYR A 80 -16.15 5.89 4.23
N ILE A 81 -16.07 4.94 3.30
CA ILE A 81 -16.28 5.17 1.86
C ILE A 81 -17.31 4.14 1.39
N PRO A 82 -18.63 4.44 1.57
CA PRO A 82 -19.69 3.44 1.36
C PRO A 82 -19.74 2.87 -0.05
N ASP A 83 -19.34 3.63 -1.05
CA ASP A 83 -19.39 3.21 -2.45
C ASP A 83 -18.04 2.71 -2.97
N PHE A 84 -17.05 2.51 -2.10
CA PHE A 84 -15.73 2.05 -2.53
C PHE A 84 -15.85 0.74 -3.31
N SER A 85 -15.13 0.66 -4.43
CA SER A 85 -15.08 -0.50 -5.30
C SER A 85 -13.73 -0.53 -6.00
N LYS A 86 -13.25 -1.72 -6.36
CA LYS A 86 -12.03 -1.87 -7.17
C LYS A 86 -12.29 -1.63 -8.66
N GLN A 87 -13.54 -1.38 -9.06
CA GLN A 87 -13.87 -1.13 -10.46
C GLN A 87 -13.38 0.25 -10.89
N GLU A 88 -12.93 0.34 -12.13
CA GLU A 88 -12.42 1.59 -12.69
C GLU A 88 -13.44 2.72 -12.60
N LYS A 89 -14.72 2.40 -12.75
CA LYS A 89 -15.80 3.39 -12.65
C LYS A 89 -15.75 4.16 -11.33
N PHE A 90 -15.46 3.47 -10.21
CA PHE A 90 -15.30 4.12 -8.93
C PHE A 90 -13.93 4.76 -8.80
N LEU A 91 -12.87 4.02 -9.15
CA LEU A 91 -11.48 4.48 -8.93
C LEU A 91 -11.15 5.74 -9.72
N SER A 92 -11.80 5.97 -10.84
CA SER A 92 -11.59 7.17 -11.65
C SER A 92 -12.25 8.43 -11.10
N LYS A 93 -13.11 8.32 -10.09
CA LYS A 93 -13.72 9.48 -9.44
C LYS A 93 -12.69 10.19 -8.57
N GLU A 94 -12.65 11.51 -8.66
CA GLU A 94 -11.68 12.29 -7.88
C GLU A 94 -12.10 12.50 -6.43
N LYS A 95 -13.39 12.43 -6.14
CA LYS A 95 -13.92 12.78 -4.83
C LYS A 95 -13.35 11.93 -3.71
N TRP A 96 -13.28 10.60 -3.89
CA TRP A 96 -12.82 9.73 -2.80
C TRP A 96 -11.34 9.97 -2.47
N VAL A 97 -10.53 10.30 -3.48
CA VAL A 97 -9.13 10.66 -3.27
C VAL A 97 -9.02 12.00 -2.54
N ALA A 98 -9.83 12.98 -2.94
CA ALA A 98 -9.86 14.27 -2.27
C ALA A 98 -10.27 14.11 -0.80
N ASP A 99 -11.24 13.25 -0.53
CA ASP A 99 -11.68 12.97 0.84
C ASP A 99 -10.56 12.30 1.67
N LEU A 100 -9.77 11.41 1.05
CA LEU A 100 -8.62 10.81 1.73
C LEU A 100 -7.59 11.86 2.16
N LEU A 101 -7.41 12.87 1.34
CA LEU A 101 -6.39 13.90 1.58
C LEU A 101 -6.89 15.03 2.50
N ALA A 102 -8.20 15.09 2.77
CA ALA A 102 -8.77 16.11 3.64
C ALA A 102 -8.38 15.88 5.10
N ASP A 103 -8.43 16.94 5.92
CA ASP A 103 -8.28 16.89 7.38
C ASP A 103 -6.98 16.23 7.84
N HIS A 104 -5.90 16.36 7.06
CA HIS A 104 -4.59 15.77 7.36
C HIS A 104 -4.61 14.24 7.48
N ARG A 105 -5.56 13.58 6.81
CA ARG A 105 -5.68 12.12 6.86
C ARG A 105 -4.44 11.41 6.31
N LEU A 106 -3.82 11.96 5.26
CA LEU A 106 -2.60 11.35 4.70
C LEU A 106 -1.47 11.33 5.73
N GLU A 107 -1.22 12.44 6.39
CA GLU A 107 -0.19 12.52 7.42
C GLU A 107 -0.48 11.56 8.57
N THR A 108 -1.74 11.46 8.96
CA THR A 108 -2.19 10.54 10.01
C THR A 108 -1.98 9.09 9.58
N ALA A 109 -2.30 8.76 8.34
CA ALA A 109 -2.10 7.40 7.81
C ALA A 109 -0.62 7.03 7.79
N ILE A 110 0.25 7.96 7.39
CA ILE A 110 1.70 7.73 7.40
C ILE A 110 2.17 7.43 8.82
N GLN A 111 1.74 8.21 9.81
CA GLN A 111 2.11 7.99 11.20
C GLN A 111 1.63 6.64 11.72
N ARG A 112 0.39 6.27 11.40
CA ARG A 112 -0.19 4.99 11.82
C ARG A 112 0.56 3.81 11.20
N ALA A 113 0.84 3.87 9.91
CA ALA A 113 1.57 2.80 9.22
C ALA A 113 2.96 2.62 9.80
N GLN A 114 3.66 3.71 10.06
CA GLN A 114 5.01 3.67 10.64
C GLN A 114 4.99 3.13 12.07
N ALA A 115 3.98 3.47 12.85
CA ALA A 115 3.83 3.00 14.23
C ALA A 115 3.60 1.48 14.30
N PHE A 116 2.86 0.92 13.33
CA PHE A 116 2.60 -0.52 13.29
C PHE A 116 3.78 -1.33 12.72
N GLY A 117 4.72 -0.67 12.03
CA GLY A 117 5.90 -1.32 11.49
C GLY A 117 5.67 -1.94 10.12
N THR A 118 6.65 -2.70 9.66
CA THR A 118 6.72 -3.21 8.29
C THR A 118 6.37 -4.69 8.18
N GLU A 119 6.08 -5.34 9.29
CA GLU A 119 5.79 -6.76 9.37
C GLU A 119 4.61 -6.99 10.31
N GLY A 120 4.05 -8.17 10.25
CA GLY A 120 2.96 -8.55 11.12
C GLY A 120 1.76 -9.06 10.36
N GLU A 121 0.60 -9.07 11.02
CA GLU A 121 -0.63 -9.61 10.46
C GLU A 121 -1.26 -8.66 9.44
N SER A 122 -1.17 -7.36 9.71
CA SER A 122 -1.61 -6.32 8.77
C SER A 122 -0.65 -5.14 8.86
N TYR A 123 -0.23 -4.62 7.70
CA TYR A 123 0.72 -3.52 7.64
C TYR A 123 0.67 -2.85 6.28
N SER A 124 1.28 -1.67 6.17
CA SER A 124 1.49 -1.00 4.88
C SER A 124 2.84 -0.30 4.87
N ASN A 125 3.59 -0.50 3.79
CA ASN A 125 4.86 0.16 3.56
C ASN A 125 4.76 1.30 2.54
N LEU A 126 3.55 1.77 2.23
CA LEU A 126 3.32 2.90 1.34
C LEU A 126 4.03 4.18 1.79
N PRO A 127 4.25 4.44 3.10
CA PRO A 127 4.99 5.64 3.50
C PRO A 127 6.37 5.77 2.87
N LYS A 128 7.00 4.66 2.46
CA LYS A 128 8.31 4.70 1.78
C LYS A 128 8.28 5.55 0.51
N ALA A 129 7.18 5.51 -0.24
CA ALA A 129 7.04 6.30 -1.46
C ALA A 129 7.02 7.80 -1.15
N PHE A 130 6.37 8.19 -0.05
CA PHE A 130 6.27 9.59 0.34
C PHE A 130 7.59 10.13 0.89
N GLU A 131 8.38 9.30 1.57
CA GLU A 131 9.71 9.67 2.04
C GLU A 131 10.61 10.09 0.89
N VAL A 132 10.56 9.35 -0.22
CA VAL A 132 11.36 9.65 -1.41
C VAL A 132 10.93 10.96 -2.06
N ILE A 133 9.62 11.22 -2.12
CA ILE A 133 9.08 12.45 -2.68
C ILE A 133 9.51 13.66 -1.85
N GLU A 134 9.51 13.54 -0.53
CA GLU A 134 9.92 14.62 0.37
C GLU A 134 11.40 14.95 0.28
N ASP A 135 12.23 13.94 0.03
CA ASP A 135 13.69 14.10 -0.07
C ASP A 135 14.14 14.82 -1.36
N LYS A 136 13.23 15.06 -2.26
CA LYS A 136 13.48 15.82 -3.48
C LYS A 136 13.01 17.26 -3.33
#